data_17f97b69411dbb40a912beeb98e150f3
#
_entry.id   17f97b69411dbb40a912beeb98e150f3
#
_cell.length_a   1.000
_cell.length_b   1.000
_cell.length_c   1.000
_cell.angle_alpha   90.00
_cell.angle_beta   90.00
_cell.angle_gamma   90.00
#
_symmetry.space_group_name_H-M   'P 1'
#
loop_
_entity.id
_entity.type
_entity.pdbx_description
1 polymer ?
#
loop_
_entity_poly.entity_id
_entity_poly.type
_entity_poly.pdbx_seq_one_letter_code
_entity_poly.pdbx_strand_id
1 'polypeptide(L)'
;AAALLVPKWGALLGGGAALALSIGFTGSALHFTTVTDTHGGRVRILTAATDLATVLRQAETPPLGENDKAIWSQTDDGTRLDILRAYTVPVTADGTTQEIITTGATAAELLAQAGLTWTEDDILSCAPGEQVPEGETLTLQRVSYVDYTQNEVIPTELEEIPSSLFYRQPENTVTVQQGSDGLDTVSYRETWVDGAWTGTEETGRETQIGMVPTVQKIYGEQVPVSQFVGPEIVDGAPAEGVAEVYTGQRSTGYSASATAKGASGRRLTYGTVAVNPAVIPYGSLMYITSDDGRFVYGYAYAADTGTAMLQGKAFIDLYYETYDESVASAVIPVTVYLLDEETAAKYKEQNDAILEADTVVGR
;
A
#
# COMPACT_ATOMS: atom_id res chain seq x y z
N ALA A 1 11.91 22.36 -14.27
CA ALA A 1 12.99 23.27 -14.65
C ALA A 1 13.04 24.44 -13.66
N ALA A 2 13.78 24.29 -12.57
CA ALA A 2 14.11 25.39 -11.68
C ALA A 2 15.64 25.46 -11.68
N ALA A 3 16.18 26.51 -12.34
CA ALA A 3 17.59 26.79 -12.39
C ALA A 3 18.02 27.32 -11.01
N LEU A 4 18.83 26.59 -10.28
CA LEU A 4 19.53 27.06 -9.10
C LEU A 4 20.74 27.89 -9.54
N LEU A 5 20.73 29.18 -9.17
CA LEU A 5 21.84 30.10 -9.28
C LEU A 5 22.96 29.64 -8.34
N VAL A 6 24.04 29.14 -8.91
CA VAL A 6 25.32 28.91 -8.23
C VAL A 6 26.04 30.26 -8.12
N PRO A 7 26.43 30.75 -6.94
CA PRO A 7 27.27 31.93 -6.85
C PRO A 7 28.68 31.55 -7.31
N LYS A 8 29.16 32.23 -8.35
CA LYS A 8 30.54 32.15 -8.81
C LYS A 8 31.47 32.75 -7.76
N TRP A 9 32.10 31.91 -6.98
CA TRP A 9 33.31 32.30 -6.24
C TRP A 9 34.53 31.86 -7.06
N GLY A 10 35.26 32.86 -7.50
CA GLY A 10 36.41 32.67 -8.34
C GLY A 10 37.51 31.86 -7.66
N ALA A 11 38.11 30.99 -8.45
CA ALA A 11 39.30 30.26 -8.10
C ALA A 11 40.41 31.20 -7.62
N LEU A 12 40.89 30.98 -6.41
CA LEU A 12 42.24 31.45 -5.99
C LEU A 12 43.09 30.21 -5.84
N LEU A 13 43.86 29.98 -6.92
CA LEU A 13 44.95 29.02 -6.95
C LEU A 13 46.07 29.48 -6.04
N GLY A 14 46.55 28.59 -5.22
CA GLY A 14 47.91 28.28 -4.91
C GLY A 14 48.79 29.33 -4.29
N GLY A 15 49.44 28.92 -3.28
CA GLY A 15 50.62 29.54 -2.72
C GLY A 15 50.46 29.73 -1.23
N GLY A 16 51.05 28.83 -0.46
CA GLY A 16 51.21 29.00 0.99
C GLY A 16 51.79 30.34 1.32
N ALA A 17 50.93 31.26 1.71
CA ALA A 17 51.34 32.47 2.42
C ALA A 17 50.59 32.44 3.75
N ALA A 18 51.29 32.17 4.84
CA ALA A 18 50.82 32.45 6.17
C ALA A 18 50.35 33.91 6.23
N LEU A 19 49.04 34.14 6.17
CA LEU A 19 48.45 35.45 6.43
C LEU A 19 48.58 35.71 7.94
N ALA A 20 49.73 36.24 8.34
CA ALA A 20 49.88 36.89 9.62
C ALA A 20 49.18 38.25 9.54
N LEU A 21 47.94 38.32 10.02
CA LEU A 21 47.32 39.60 10.33
C LEU A 21 48.08 40.17 11.52
N SER A 22 49.09 40.96 11.26
CA SER A 22 49.79 41.72 12.28
C SER A 22 48.95 42.91 12.72
N ILE A 23 48.30 42.77 13.83
CA ILE A 23 47.71 43.90 14.57
C ILE A 23 48.91 44.59 15.21
N GLY A 24 49.23 45.79 14.77
CA GLY A 24 50.37 46.59 15.30
C GLY A 24 50.13 46.97 16.76
N PHE A 25 50.90 46.37 17.66
CA PHE A 25 51.00 46.80 19.05
C PHE A 25 52.15 47.77 19.19
N THR A 26 51.87 49.01 19.51
CA THR A 26 52.85 50.01 19.93
C THR A 26 52.91 50.07 21.45
N GLY A 27 53.88 49.39 22.06
CA GLY A 27 54.19 49.50 23.48
C GLY A 27 54.53 48.19 24.15
N SER A 28 55.69 48.15 24.86
CA SER A 28 56.18 46.95 25.61
C SER A 28 55.42 46.65 26.89
N ALA A 29 54.07 46.65 26.85
CA ALA A 29 53.33 46.31 28.01
C ALA A 29 53.12 44.80 28.06
N LEU A 30 53.31 44.18 29.24
CA LEU A 30 53.02 42.80 29.50
C LEU A 30 51.53 42.57 29.32
N HIS A 31 51.12 41.58 28.53
CA HIS A 31 49.75 41.16 28.32
C HIS A 31 49.63 39.64 28.42
N PHE A 32 48.42 39.15 28.74
CA PHE A 32 48.15 37.74 28.70
C PHE A 32 47.87 37.30 27.28
N THR A 33 48.56 36.23 26.84
CA THR A 33 48.33 35.56 25.56
C THR A 33 47.94 34.09 25.86
N THR A 34 46.77 33.70 25.37
CA THR A 34 46.34 32.32 25.41
C THR A 34 46.64 31.66 24.06
N VAL A 35 47.54 30.69 24.10
CA VAL A 35 47.90 29.86 22.92
C VAL A 35 47.05 28.58 23.00
N THR A 36 46.31 28.28 21.96
CA THR A 36 45.58 27.05 21.77
C THR A 36 46.15 26.33 20.57
N ASP A 37 46.62 25.10 20.78
CA ASP A 37 47.17 24.26 19.72
C ASP A 37 46.28 23.04 19.56
N THR A 38 45.84 22.73 18.35
CA THR A 38 44.96 21.58 18.08
C THR A 38 45.61 20.24 18.48
N HIS A 39 46.92 20.12 18.50
CA HIS A 39 47.66 18.93 18.96
C HIS A 39 48.26 19.06 20.36
N GLY A 40 48.43 20.28 20.87
CA GLY A 40 49.17 20.55 22.11
C GLY A 40 48.33 21.04 23.30
N GLY A 41 47.04 21.30 23.07
CA GLY A 41 46.18 21.82 24.11
C GLY A 41 46.20 23.35 24.27
N ARG A 42 45.95 23.85 25.51
CA ARG A 42 45.82 25.30 25.78
C ARG A 42 46.77 25.75 26.87
N VAL A 43 47.56 26.77 26.57
CA VAL A 43 48.50 27.39 27.50
C VAL A 43 48.25 28.91 27.59
N ARG A 44 48.32 29.49 28.78
CA ARG A 44 48.20 30.93 28.99
C ARG A 44 49.53 31.46 29.53
N ILE A 45 50.11 32.40 28.83
CA ILE A 45 51.41 33.05 29.17
C ILE A 45 51.22 34.55 29.42
N LEU A 46 52.08 35.12 30.23
CA LEU A 46 52.24 36.59 30.37
C LEU A 46 53.47 36.99 29.57
N THR A 47 53.30 37.81 28.52
CA THR A 47 54.34 38.13 27.58
C THR A 47 54.28 39.59 27.13
N ALA A 48 55.41 40.15 26.74
CA ALA A 48 55.49 41.38 25.98
C ALA A 48 55.80 41.12 24.48
N ALA A 49 55.95 39.86 24.10
CA ALA A 49 56.20 39.46 22.72
C ALA A 49 54.94 39.56 21.86
N THR A 50 55.11 40.08 20.65
CA THR A 50 54.05 40.20 19.63
C THR A 50 54.37 39.37 18.38
N ASP A 51 55.62 38.83 18.33
CA ASP A 51 55.97 37.93 17.23
C ASP A 51 55.67 36.46 17.54
N LEU A 52 55.23 35.74 16.51
CA LEU A 52 54.79 34.37 16.60
C LEU A 52 55.86 33.43 17.18
N ALA A 53 57.07 33.51 16.69
CA ALA A 53 58.13 32.58 17.08
C ALA A 53 58.52 32.71 18.56
N THR A 54 58.53 33.93 19.11
CA THR A 54 58.78 34.15 20.53
C THR A 54 57.65 33.71 21.41
N VAL A 55 56.37 33.95 21.00
CA VAL A 55 55.23 33.53 21.75
C VAL A 55 55.11 31.99 21.77
N LEU A 56 55.35 31.29 20.66
CA LEU A 56 55.34 29.81 20.63
C LEU A 56 56.47 29.25 21.53
N ARG A 57 57.61 29.78 21.49
CA ARG A 57 58.73 29.34 22.34
C ARG A 57 58.44 29.56 23.83
N GLN A 58 57.85 30.71 24.21
CA GLN A 58 57.40 30.94 25.59
C GLN A 58 56.30 30.12 26.07
N ALA A 59 55.37 29.70 25.17
CA ALA A 59 54.29 28.80 25.43
C ALA A 59 54.70 27.31 25.37
N GLU A 60 55.97 27.01 25.11
CA GLU A 60 56.49 25.65 24.90
C GLU A 60 55.74 24.91 23.80
N THR A 61 55.20 25.66 22.83
CA THR A 61 54.43 25.12 21.69
C THR A 61 55.39 24.89 20.52
N PRO A 62 55.35 23.75 19.83
CA PRO A 62 56.19 23.49 18.66
C PRO A 62 56.03 24.56 17.57
N PRO A 63 57.11 24.86 16.79
CA PRO A 63 56.98 25.77 15.68
C PRO A 63 55.97 25.32 14.65
N LEU A 64 55.47 26.23 13.81
CA LEU A 64 54.53 25.89 12.75
C LEU A 64 55.19 24.99 11.70
N GLY A 65 54.48 23.96 11.26
CA GLY A 65 54.77 23.22 10.05
C GLY A 65 54.39 24.01 8.80
N GLU A 66 54.73 23.48 7.62
CA GLU A 66 54.57 24.16 6.33
C GLU A 66 53.09 24.54 6.01
N ASN A 67 52.13 23.74 6.44
CA ASN A 67 50.71 23.95 6.14
C ASN A 67 49.87 24.33 7.38
N ASP A 68 50.53 24.54 8.53
CA ASP A 68 49.85 24.97 9.74
C ASP A 68 49.38 26.42 9.62
N LYS A 69 48.30 26.75 10.35
CA LYS A 69 47.78 28.13 10.43
C LYS A 69 47.87 28.68 11.83
N ALA A 70 48.21 29.94 11.93
CA ALA A 70 48.20 30.71 13.17
C ALA A 70 47.19 31.85 13.06
N ILE A 71 46.23 31.90 13.95
CA ILE A 71 45.16 32.89 13.93
C ILE A 71 45.21 33.69 15.23
N TRP A 72 45.44 35.00 15.10
CA TRP A 72 45.44 35.93 16.21
C TRP A 72 44.06 36.55 16.38
N SER A 73 43.59 36.65 17.62
CA SER A 73 42.38 37.36 17.97
C SER A 73 42.53 38.12 19.30
N GLN A 74 41.75 39.19 19.48
CA GLN A 74 41.66 39.92 20.74
C GLN A 74 40.45 39.38 21.52
N THR A 75 40.62 39.20 22.82
CA THR A 75 39.53 38.80 23.73
C THR A 75 39.49 39.78 24.91
N ASP A 76 38.45 39.80 25.69
CA ASP A 76 38.31 40.64 26.87
C ASP A 76 39.42 40.39 27.91
N ASP A 77 40.00 39.17 27.93
CA ASP A 77 41.05 38.71 28.84
C ASP A 77 42.47 38.81 28.28
N GLY A 78 42.67 39.41 27.10
CA GLY A 78 43.97 39.54 26.45
C GLY A 78 43.97 39.06 24.99
N THR A 79 45.14 38.59 24.54
CA THR A 79 45.30 38.09 23.16
C THR A 79 45.13 36.58 23.12
N ARG A 80 44.55 36.08 22.04
CA ARG A 80 44.44 34.66 21.76
C ARG A 80 45.17 34.33 20.47
N LEU A 81 45.94 33.27 20.50
CA LEU A 81 46.62 32.68 19.36
C LEU A 81 46.12 31.22 19.19
N ASP A 82 45.38 30.96 18.13
CA ASP A 82 44.95 29.61 17.78
C ASP A 82 45.88 29.04 16.72
N ILE A 83 46.51 27.91 17.04
CA ILE A 83 47.36 27.13 16.14
C ILE A 83 46.54 25.97 15.62
N LEU A 84 46.26 25.99 14.32
CA LEU A 84 45.58 24.91 13.63
C LEU A 84 46.65 24.07 12.92
N ARG A 85 46.88 22.87 13.41
CA ARG A 85 47.83 21.92 12.82
C ARG A 85 47.24 21.32 11.57
N ALA A 86 48.06 21.26 10.51
CA ALA A 86 47.68 20.63 9.27
C ALA A 86 47.81 19.12 9.37
N TYR A 87 46.80 18.42 8.83
CA TYR A 87 46.81 16.98 8.68
C TYR A 87 46.31 16.60 7.30
N THR A 88 46.54 15.34 6.92
CA THR A 88 46.12 14.81 5.63
C THR A 88 44.83 14.00 5.76
N VAL A 89 43.89 14.26 4.88
CA VAL A 89 42.65 13.49 4.75
C VAL A 89 42.63 12.77 3.40
N PRO A 90 42.60 11.45 3.39
CA PRO A 90 42.34 10.70 2.16
C PRO A 90 40.89 10.94 1.69
N VAL A 91 40.71 11.39 0.45
CA VAL A 91 39.40 11.56 -0.20
C VAL A 91 39.26 10.50 -1.28
N THR A 92 38.34 9.57 -1.08
CA THR A 92 38.10 8.44 -1.99
C THR A 92 36.81 8.64 -2.77
N ALA A 93 36.90 8.66 -4.08
CA ALA A 93 35.75 8.75 -4.98
C ALA A 93 36.10 8.14 -6.36
N ASP A 94 35.14 7.66 -7.09
CA ASP A 94 35.29 7.19 -8.48
C ASP A 94 36.44 6.17 -8.66
N GLY A 95 36.66 5.33 -7.64
CA GLY A 95 37.74 4.31 -7.63
C GLY A 95 39.16 4.88 -7.39
N THR A 96 39.31 6.16 -7.04
CA THR A 96 40.60 6.80 -6.78
C THR A 96 40.63 7.46 -5.39
N THR A 97 41.84 7.55 -4.81
CA THR A 97 42.06 8.25 -3.54
C THR A 97 43.03 9.40 -3.75
N GLN A 98 42.67 10.57 -3.28
CA GLN A 98 43.53 11.78 -3.28
C GLN A 98 43.82 12.21 -1.84
N GLU A 99 45.07 12.53 -1.55
CA GLU A 99 45.51 13.05 -0.25
C GLU A 99 45.35 14.56 -0.20
N ILE A 100 44.43 15.06 0.65
CA ILE A 100 44.18 16.51 0.80
C ILE A 100 44.68 16.98 2.15
N ILE A 101 45.57 18.01 2.14
CA ILE A 101 46.07 18.62 3.36
C ILE A 101 45.10 19.70 3.82
N THR A 102 44.71 19.65 5.08
CA THR A 102 43.74 20.57 5.68
C THR A 102 44.11 20.93 7.11
N THR A 103 43.51 22.00 7.62
CA THR A 103 43.57 22.39 9.03
C THR A 103 42.19 22.33 9.68
N GLY A 104 41.29 21.49 9.14
CA GLY A 104 39.92 21.36 9.65
C GLY A 104 38.87 21.75 8.62
N ALA A 105 39.03 21.33 7.35
CA ALA A 105 38.02 21.54 6.32
C ALA A 105 36.83 20.63 6.51
N THR A 106 35.66 21.09 6.09
CA THR A 106 34.43 20.28 6.01
C THR A 106 34.48 19.28 4.84
N ALA A 107 33.66 18.26 4.87
CA ALA A 107 33.55 17.26 3.79
C ALA A 107 33.30 17.93 2.43
N ALA A 108 32.39 18.90 2.35
CA ALA A 108 32.13 19.64 1.12
C ALA A 108 33.36 20.44 0.62
N GLU A 109 34.12 21.06 1.53
CA GLU A 109 35.34 21.80 1.18
C GLU A 109 36.44 20.86 0.70
N LEU A 110 36.59 19.67 1.32
CA LEU A 110 37.56 18.65 0.89
C LEU A 110 37.23 18.12 -0.51
N LEU A 111 35.96 17.83 -0.79
CA LEU A 111 35.51 17.42 -2.13
C LEU A 111 35.80 18.50 -3.17
N ALA A 112 35.53 19.78 -2.84
CA ALA A 112 35.83 20.89 -3.75
C ALA A 112 37.31 21.03 -4.00
N GLN A 113 38.19 20.84 -2.98
CA GLN A 113 39.64 20.85 -3.13
C GLN A 113 40.14 19.67 -3.97
N ALA A 114 39.51 18.52 -3.87
CA ALA A 114 39.79 17.36 -4.72
C ALA A 114 39.26 17.52 -6.15
N GLY A 115 38.51 18.59 -6.46
CA GLY A 115 37.90 18.83 -7.77
C GLY A 115 36.66 17.94 -8.02
N LEU A 116 36.09 17.39 -6.96
CA LEU A 116 34.92 16.50 -7.03
C LEU A 116 33.64 17.31 -6.85
N THR A 117 32.67 17.05 -7.71
CA THR A 117 31.27 17.50 -7.54
C THR A 117 30.45 16.35 -6.98
N TRP A 118 29.40 16.66 -6.27
CA TRP A 118 28.47 15.68 -5.71
C TRP A 118 27.05 16.20 -5.76
N THR A 119 26.06 15.31 -5.62
CA THR A 119 24.63 15.60 -5.59
C THR A 119 24.04 15.16 -4.24
N GLU A 120 22.79 15.56 -3.97
CA GLU A 120 22.08 15.15 -2.74
C GLU A 120 21.80 13.64 -2.68
N ASP A 121 21.81 12.99 -3.85
CA ASP A 121 21.60 11.54 -3.94
C ASP A 121 22.88 10.75 -3.64
N ASP A 122 24.06 11.35 -3.80
CA ASP A 122 25.34 10.68 -3.55
C ASP A 122 25.54 10.41 -2.05
N ILE A 123 26.24 9.33 -1.74
CA ILE A 123 26.49 8.91 -0.36
C ILE A 123 27.85 9.39 0.09
N LEU A 124 27.88 10.20 1.16
CA LEU A 124 29.09 10.64 1.84
C LEU A 124 29.27 9.89 3.17
N SER A 125 30.53 9.63 3.55
CA SER A 125 30.87 9.00 4.83
C SER A 125 30.57 9.87 6.06
N CYS A 126 30.37 11.19 5.87
CA CYS A 126 29.95 12.13 6.90
C CYS A 126 29.13 13.28 6.26
N ALA A 127 28.46 14.07 7.09
CA ALA A 127 27.62 15.17 6.59
C ALA A 127 28.49 16.24 5.87
N PRO A 128 27.96 16.86 4.78
CA PRO A 128 28.75 17.83 3.98
C PRO A 128 29.32 19.00 4.76
N GLY A 129 28.63 19.45 5.80
CA GLY A 129 29.04 20.53 6.69
C GLY A 129 29.89 20.11 7.88
N GLU A 130 30.13 18.82 8.05
CA GLU A 130 30.95 18.28 9.13
C GLU A 130 32.43 18.30 8.79
N GLN A 131 33.28 18.60 9.77
CA GLN A 131 34.75 18.53 9.61
C GLN A 131 35.16 17.05 9.65
N VAL A 132 36.07 16.69 8.73
CA VAL A 132 36.64 15.34 8.71
C VAL A 132 37.85 15.33 9.64
N PRO A 133 37.83 14.53 10.73
CA PRO A 133 38.93 14.44 11.68
C PRO A 133 40.20 13.87 11.06
N GLU A 134 41.35 14.13 11.73
CA GLU A 134 42.62 13.49 11.39
C GLU A 134 42.54 11.97 11.54
N GLY A 135 43.02 11.23 10.54
CA GLY A 135 43.00 9.77 10.50
C GLY A 135 41.71 9.16 9.91
N GLU A 136 40.72 9.99 9.62
CA GLU A 136 39.50 9.56 8.94
C GLU A 136 39.63 9.69 7.42
N THR A 137 38.89 8.88 6.68
CA THR A 137 38.81 8.93 5.21
C THR A 137 37.43 9.47 4.79
N LEU A 138 37.45 10.48 3.95
CA LEU A 138 36.21 10.94 3.30
C LEU A 138 35.91 10.06 2.07
N THR A 139 34.78 9.38 2.07
CA THR A 139 34.34 8.57 0.95
C THR A 139 33.11 9.18 0.30
N LEU A 140 33.14 9.30 -1.02
CA LEU A 140 32.02 9.69 -1.86
C LEU A 140 31.66 8.51 -2.76
N GLN A 141 30.41 7.99 -2.62
CA GLN A 141 29.87 6.97 -3.50
C GLN A 141 28.83 7.58 -4.43
N ARG A 142 28.91 7.26 -5.72
CA ARG A 142 28.00 7.76 -6.75
C ARG A 142 26.71 6.99 -6.75
N VAL A 143 25.58 7.69 -6.63
CA VAL A 143 24.26 7.08 -6.79
C VAL A 143 23.68 7.50 -8.13
N SER A 144 23.15 6.53 -8.84
CA SER A 144 22.43 6.76 -10.10
C SER A 144 21.18 5.87 -10.16
N TYR A 145 20.19 6.34 -10.92
CA TYR A 145 18.91 5.67 -11.06
C TYR A 145 18.64 5.36 -12.52
N VAL A 146 17.99 4.22 -12.75
CA VAL A 146 17.45 3.85 -14.06
C VAL A 146 15.96 3.59 -13.89
N ASP A 147 15.15 4.44 -14.50
CA ASP A 147 13.69 4.29 -14.49
C ASP A 147 13.24 3.55 -15.76
N TYR A 148 12.34 2.58 -15.58
CA TYR A 148 11.73 1.87 -16.69
C TYR A 148 10.28 1.47 -16.36
N THR A 149 9.53 1.08 -17.37
CA THR A 149 8.17 0.57 -17.22
C THR A 149 8.08 -0.84 -17.78
N GLN A 150 7.24 -1.68 -17.15
CA GLN A 150 6.96 -3.04 -17.59
C GLN A 150 5.45 -3.29 -17.52
N ASN A 151 4.92 -4.00 -18.51
CA ASN A 151 3.54 -4.45 -18.48
C ASN A 151 3.46 -5.76 -17.70
N GLU A 152 2.56 -5.82 -16.73
CA GLU A 152 2.28 -6.99 -15.92
C GLU A 152 0.85 -7.47 -16.14
N VAL A 153 0.72 -8.75 -16.41
CA VAL A 153 -0.59 -9.40 -16.51
C VAL A 153 -1.08 -9.71 -15.10
N ILE A 154 -2.30 -9.28 -14.79
CA ILE A 154 -3.02 -9.62 -13.57
C ILE A 154 -3.95 -10.80 -13.90
N PRO A 155 -3.65 -12.02 -13.47
CA PRO A 155 -4.46 -13.18 -13.80
C PRO A 155 -5.88 -13.02 -13.27
N THR A 156 -6.85 -13.54 -14.05
CA THR A 156 -8.24 -13.62 -13.58
C THR A 156 -8.35 -14.46 -12.33
N GLU A 157 -9.17 -14.03 -11.40
CA GLU A 157 -9.48 -14.77 -10.17
C GLU A 157 -10.73 -15.62 -10.36
N LEU A 158 -10.85 -16.71 -9.58
CA LEU A 158 -12.06 -17.53 -9.51
C LEU A 158 -12.86 -17.14 -8.27
N GLU A 159 -14.08 -16.68 -8.49
CA GLU A 159 -15.08 -16.46 -7.45
C GLU A 159 -16.10 -17.58 -7.49
N GLU A 160 -16.35 -18.20 -6.36
CA GLU A 160 -17.31 -19.28 -6.22
C GLU A 160 -18.55 -18.81 -5.44
N ILE A 161 -19.72 -19.03 -6.02
CA ILE A 161 -21.00 -18.76 -5.38
C ILE A 161 -21.61 -20.11 -4.95
N PRO A 162 -21.50 -20.46 -3.67
CA PRO A 162 -22.08 -21.71 -3.18
C PRO A 162 -23.61 -21.64 -3.19
N SER A 163 -24.25 -22.75 -3.54
CA SER A 163 -25.70 -22.91 -3.51
C SER A 163 -26.06 -24.39 -3.40
N SER A 164 -27.15 -24.72 -2.76
CA SER A 164 -27.67 -26.09 -2.74
C SER A 164 -28.31 -26.55 -4.06
N LEU A 165 -28.29 -25.68 -5.08
CA LEU A 165 -28.85 -25.93 -6.41
C LEU A 165 -28.36 -27.26 -7.02
N PHE A 166 -27.07 -27.57 -6.87
CA PHE A 166 -26.45 -28.75 -7.46
C PHE A 166 -26.36 -29.96 -6.50
N TYR A 167 -27.22 -30.05 -5.47
CA TYR A 167 -27.13 -31.10 -4.45
C TYR A 167 -27.20 -32.55 -4.99
N ARG A 168 -27.77 -32.77 -6.18
CA ARG A 168 -27.81 -34.07 -6.84
C ARG A 168 -26.52 -34.41 -7.61
N GLN A 169 -25.76 -33.40 -7.99
CA GLN A 169 -24.54 -33.51 -8.76
C GLN A 169 -23.53 -32.47 -8.22
N PRO A 170 -23.00 -32.70 -7.01
CA PRO A 170 -22.17 -31.73 -6.31
C PRO A 170 -20.87 -31.33 -7.06
N GLU A 171 -20.44 -32.17 -8.01
CA GLU A 171 -19.29 -31.94 -8.87
C GLU A 171 -19.58 -30.96 -10.04
N ASN A 172 -20.84 -30.67 -10.31
CA ASN A 172 -21.23 -29.76 -11.38
C ASN A 172 -21.00 -28.30 -10.95
N THR A 173 -20.46 -27.55 -11.88
CA THR A 173 -20.29 -26.10 -11.75
C THR A 173 -20.92 -25.40 -12.96
N VAL A 174 -21.39 -24.18 -12.77
CA VAL A 174 -21.90 -23.34 -13.87
C VAL A 174 -21.18 -22.01 -13.84
N THR A 175 -20.44 -21.70 -14.92
CA THR A 175 -19.83 -20.39 -15.10
C THR A 175 -20.92 -19.38 -15.44
N VAL A 176 -21.15 -18.42 -14.55
CA VAL A 176 -22.13 -17.33 -14.73
C VAL A 176 -21.49 -16.08 -15.30
N GLN A 177 -20.19 -15.94 -15.11
CA GLN A 177 -19.37 -14.86 -15.70
C GLN A 177 -18.02 -15.42 -16.14
N GLN A 178 -17.70 -15.25 -17.40
CA GLN A 178 -16.36 -15.55 -17.90
C GLN A 178 -15.43 -14.41 -17.55
N GLY A 179 -14.35 -14.70 -16.83
CA GLY A 179 -13.33 -13.75 -16.47
C GLY A 179 -12.36 -13.41 -17.60
N SER A 180 -11.60 -12.37 -17.40
CA SER A 180 -10.47 -11.98 -18.25
C SER A 180 -9.34 -11.41 -17.42
N ASP A 181 -8.11 -11.67 -17.86
CA ASP A 181 -6.92 -11.10 -17.23
C ASP A 181 -6.91 -9.56 -17.35
N GLY A 182 -6.39 -8.93 -16.33
CA GLY A 182 -6.07 -7.51 -16.33
C GLY A 182 -4.65 -7.24 -16.85
N LEU A 183 -4.35 -5.97 -17.06
CA LEU A 183 -3.04 -5.49 -17.48
C LEU A 183 -2.70 -4.22 -16.74
N ASP A 184 -1.60 -4.23 -16.00
CA ASP A 184 -1.02 -3.05 -15.36
C ASP A 184 0.25 -2.64 -16.09
N THR A 185 0.50 -1.32 -16.15
CA THR A 185 1.81 -0.77 -16.44
C THR A 185 2.46 -0.38 -15.12
N VAL A 186 3.56 -1.03 -14.80
CA VAL A 186 4.30 -0.81 -13.54
C VAL A 186 5.58 -0.05 -13.85
N SER A 187 5.82 1.01 -13.09
CA SER A 187 7.05 1.82 -13.15
C SER A 187 8.00 1.36 -12.07
N TYR A 188 9.25 1.15 -12.46
CA TYR A 188 10.32 0.71 -11.59
C TYR A 188 11.48 1.68 -11.60
N ARG A 189 12.18 1.77 -10.48
CA ARG A 189 13.47 2.46 -10.34
C ARG A 189 14.53 1.49 -9.85
N GLU A 190 15.58 1.34 -10.61
CA GLU A 190 16.79 0.67 -10.17
C GLU A 190 17.76 1.69 -9.55
N THR A 191 18.33 1.34 -8.40
CA THR A 191 19.37 2.12 -7.74
C THR A 191 20.72 1.46 -7.95
N TRP A 192 21.69 2.26 -8.36
CA TRP A 192 23.06 1.85 -8.61
C TRP A 192 24.01 2.69 -7.77
N VAL A 193 24.91 2.05 -7.01
CA VAL A 193 25.93 2.71 -6.20
C VAL A 193 27.31 2.34 -6.74
N ASP A 194 28.11 3.33 -7.12
CA ASP A 194 29.41 3.17 -7.78
C ASP A 194 29.37 2.20 -8.98
N GLY A 195 28.25 2.24 -9.72
CA GLY A 195 28.02 1.39 -10.90
C GLY A 195 27.62 -0.05 -10.57
N ALA A 196 27.42 -0.40 -9.30
CA ALA A 196 26.87 -1.68 -8.88
C ALA A 196 25.38 -1.55 -8.57
N TRP A 197 24.56 -2.46 -9.12
CA TRP A 197 23.14 -2.53 -8.80
C TRP A 197 22.94 -2.88 -7.31
N THR A 198 22.06 -2.14 -6.64
CA THR A 198 21.77 -2.33 -5.21
C THR A 198 20.32 -2.68 -4.91
N GLY A 199 19.40 -2.38 -5.84
CA GLY A 199 18.00 -2.71 -5.67
C GLY A 199 17.10 -2.15 -6.76
N THR A 200 15.86 -2.65 -6.79
CA THR A 200 14.78 -2.16 -7.64
C THR A 200 13.56 -1.91 -6.75
N GLU A 201 12.91 -0.79 -6.94
CA GLU A 201 11.66 -0.44 -6.27
C GLU A 201 10.56 -0.13 -7.28
N GLU A 202 9.32 -0.47 -6.94
CA GLU A 202 8.14 -0.04 -7.68
C GLU A 202 7.83 1.42 -7.32
N THR A 203 7.82 2.30 -8.31
CA THR A 203 7.57 3.74 -8.12
C THR A 203 6.16 4.15 -8.50
N GLY A 204 5.44 3.29 -9.22
CA GLY A 204 4.06 3.55 -9.61
C GLY A 204 3.44 2.38 -10.34
N ARG A 205 2.11 2.33 -10.31
CA ARG A 205 1.30 1.31 -11.00
C ARG A 205 0.07 1.96 -11.60
N GLU A 206 -0.21 1.67 -12.86
CA GLU A 206 -1.38 2.16 -13.57
C GLU A 206 -2.10 0.99 -14.24
N THR A 207 -3.35 0.79 -13.87
CA THR A 207 -4.19 -0.24 -14.49
C THR A 207 -4.65 0.21 -15.87
N GLN A 208 -4.22 -0.49 -16.90
CA GLN A 208 -4.61 -0.28 -18.29
C GLN A 208 -5.89 -1.04 -18.63
N ILE A 209 -6.01 -2.26 -18.13
CA ILE A 209 -7.17 -3.14 -18.29
C ILE A 209 -7.49 -3.72 -16.93
N GLY A 210 -8.70 -3.47 -16.42
CA GLY A 210 -9.17 -4.06 -15.18
C GLY A 210 -9.35 -5.58 -15.33
N MET A 211 -8.88 -6.35 -14.36
CA MET A 211 -9.17 -7.78 -14.27
C MET A 211 -10.67 -7.98 -14.05
N VAL A 212 -11.24 -8.98 -14.70
CA VAL A 212 -12.62 -9.44 -14.49
C VAL A 212 -12.57 -10.85 -13.91
N PRO A 213 -13.20 -11.12 -12.76
CA PRO A 213 -13.18 -12.45 -12.18
C PRO A 213 -14.04 -13.42 -12.98
N THR A 214 -13.63 -14.68 -13.01
CA THR A 214 -14.50 -15.80 -13.42
C THR A 214 -15.39 -16.14 -12.25
N VAL A 215 -16.72 -16.05 -12.43
CA VAL A 215 -17.69 -16.39 -11.39
C VAL A 215 -18.37 -17.70 -11.70
N GLN A 216 -18.34 -18.65 -10.75
CA GLN A 216 -18.96 -19.97 -10.88
C GLN A 216 -19.94 -20.23 -9.73
N LYS A 217 -21.09 -20.79 -10.07
CA LYS A 217 -21.97 -21.41 -9.08
C LYS A 217 -21.48 -22.83 -8.80
N ILE A 218 -21.30 -23.14 -7.52
CA ILE A 218 -20.87 -24.46 -7.03
C ILE A 218 -21.86 -25.01 -6.02
N TYR A 219 -21.77 -26.31 -5.73
CA TYR A 219 -22.55 -26.88 -4.64
C TYR A 219 -22.07 -26.38 -3.28
N GLY A 220 -23.02 -25.89 -2.47
CA GLY A 220 -22.83 -25.56 -1.06
C GLY A 220 -23.92 -26.26 -0.23
N GLU A 221 -23.52 -27.11 0.70
CA GLU A 221 -24.45 -27.82 1.56
C GLU A 221 -25.28 -26.84 2.40
N GLN A 222 -26.62 -26.97 2.33
CA GLN A 222 -27.57 -26.12 3.04
C GLN A 222 -27.52 -24.62 2.74
N VAL A 223 -26.78 -24.21 1.70
CA VAL A 223 -26.77 -22.81 1.26
C VAL A 223 -28.01 -22.53 0.42
N PRO A 224 -28.89 -21.58 0.81
CA PRO A 224 -30.12 -21.30 0.10
C PRO A 224 -29.90 -20.85 -1.35
N VAL A 225 -30.80 -21.26 -2.25
CA VAL A 225 -30.84 -20.75 -3.63
C VAL A 225 -31.35 -19.31 -3.65
N SER A 226 -32.35 -19.01 -2.84
CA SER A 226 -32.93 -17.67 -2.71
C SER A 226 -32.10 -16.77 -1.78
N GLN A 227 -32.03 -15.50 -2.11
CA GLN A 227 -31.40 -14.46 -1.27
C GLN A 227 -32.40 -13.78 -0.30
N PHE A 228 -33.69 -14.10 -0.40
CA PHE A 228 -34.68 -13.54 0.52
C PHE A 228 -34.44 -14.02 1.95
N VAL A 229 -34.80 -13.16 2.89
CA VAL A 229 -34.59 -13.36 4.32
C VAL A 229 -35.88 -13.54 5.06
N GLY A 230 -35.79 -14.17 6.22
CA GLY A 230 -36.88 -14.45 7.14
C GLY A 230 -36.35 -14.78 8.54
N PRO A 231 -37.15 -15.39 9.42
CA PRO A 231 -36.70 -15.87 10.72
C PRO A 231 -35.48 -16.77 10.66
N GLU A 232 -34.73 -16.83 11.75
CA GLU A 232 -33.59 -17.76 11.90
C GLU A 232 -34.04 -19.19 11.62
N ILE A 233 -33.20 -19.98 10.96
CA ILE A 233 -33.46 -21.41 10.72
C ILE A 233 -32.80 -22.21 11.85
N VAL A 234 -33.63 -22.95 12.57
CA VAL A 234 -33.20 -23.87 13.63
C VAL A 234 -33.69 -25.29 13.27
N ASP A 235 -32.77 -26.23 13.28
CA ASP A 235 -33.05 -27.64 12.90
C ASP A 235 -33.78 -27.80 11.55
N GLY A 236 -33.45 -26.95 10.57
CA GLY A 236 -33.95 -26.98 9.21
C GLY A 236 -35.35 -26.34 9.02
N ALA A 237 -35.89 -25.67 10.02
CA ALA A 237 -37.18 -24.97 9.99
C ALA A 237 -37.07 -23.53 10.52
N PRO A 238 -37.95 -22.59 10.10
CA PRO A 238 -38.06 -21.29 10.73
C PRO A 238 -38.35 -21.38 12.22
N ALA A 239 -37.59 -20.65 13.06
CA ALA A 239 -37.73 -20.72 14.52
C ALA A 239 -39.03 -20.09 15.05
N GLU A 240 -39.66 -19.20 14.26
CA GLU A 240 -40.87 -18.48 14.63
C GLU A 240 -41.78 -18.20 13.42
N GLY A 241 -43.00 -17.82 13.66
CA GLY A 241 -43.92 -17.28 12.65
C GLY A 241 -44.45 -18.31 11.64
N VAL A 242 -44.34 -19.60 11.89
CA VAL A 242 -44.87 -20.63 11.01
C VAL A 242 -46.37 -20.78 11.27
N ALA A 243 -47.17 -20.42 10.27
CA ALA A 243 -48.64 -20.59 10.31
C ALA A 243 -49.10 -21.99 9.90
N GLU A 244 -48.44 -22.56 8.88
CA GLU A 244 -48.82 -23.86 8.32
C GLU A 244 -47.61 -24.58 7.73
N VAL A 245 -47.59 -25.92 7.76
CA VAL A 245 -46.50 -26.74 7.23
C VAL A 245 -47.06 -27.78 6.26
N TYR A 246 -46.54 -27.77 5.05
CA TYR A 246 -46.89 -28.74 4.01
C TYR A 246 -45.67 -29.63 3.74
N THR A 247 -45.68 -30.86 4.20
CA THR A 247 -44.62 -31.87 4.04
C THR A 247 -44.82 -32.76 2.85
N GLY A 248 -43.76 -33.30 2.25
CA GLY A 248 -43.82 -34.25 1.16
C GLY A 248 -44.45 -33.70 -0.12
N GLN A 249 -44.43 -32.42 -0.32
CA GLN A 249 -45.09 -31.78 -1.44
C GLN A 249 -44.27 -31.91 -2.72
N ARG A 250 -44.93 -32.20 -3.84
CA ARG A 250 -44.26 -32.22 -5.14
C ARG A 250 -43.95 -30.82 -5.60
N SER A 251 -42.67 -30.49 -5.72
CA SER A 251 -42.23 -29.30 -6.44
C SER A 251 -41.87 -29.62 -7.90
N THR A 252 -41.91 -28.60 -8.74
CA THR A 252 -41.35 -28.55 -10.10
C THR A 252 -40.47 -27.35 -10.23
N GLY A 253 -39.79 -27.20 -11.37
CA GLY A 253 -38.90 -26.03 -11.64
C GLY A 253 -39.27 -25.38 -12.96
N TYR A 254 -39.24 -24.06 -13.01
CA TYR A 254 -39.42 -23.29 -14.23
C TYR A 254 -38.42 -22.13 -14.33
N SER A 255 -38.27 -21.65 -15.54
CA SER A 255 -37.46 -20.42 -15.82
C SER A 255 -38.25 -19.51 -16.75
N ALA A 256 -37.92 -18.25 -16.73
CA ALA A 256 -38.49 -17.23 -17.60
C ALA A 256 -37.45 -16.19 -18.00
N SER A 257 -37.80 -15.26 -18.88
CA SER A 257 -36.91 -14.17 -19.23
C SER A 257 -36.62 -13.29 -18.00
N ALA A 258 -35.46 -12.68 -17.97
CA ALA A 258 -34.95 -11.83 -16.86
C ALA A 258 -35.90 -10.67 -16.46
N THR A 259 -36.81 -10.26 -17.35
CA THR A 259 -37.78 -9.18 -17.10
C THR A 259 -39.20 -9.69 -16.86
N ALA A 260 -39.37 -11.02 -16.78
CA ALA A 260 -40.71 -11.60 -16.61
C ALA A 260 -41.31 -11.24 -15.25
N LYS A 261 -42.63 -11.09 -15.25
CA LYS A 261 -43.43 -10.89 -14.05
C LYS A 261 -44.39 -12.05 -13.89
N GLY A 262 -44.55 -12.54 -12.69
CA GLY A 262 -45.54 -13.52 -12.35
C GLY A 262 -46.97 -12.95 -12.34
N ALA A 263 -47.96 -13.83 -12.15
CA ALA A 263 -49.36 -13.45 -12.11
C ALA A 263 -49.72 -12.44 -11.01
N SER A 264 -48.93 -12.32 -9.95
CA SER A 264 -49.04 -11.28 -8.92
C SER A 264 -48.58 -9.90 -9.38
N GLY A 265 -47.93 -9.80 -10.55
CA GLY A 265 -47.23 -8.59 -11.03
C GLY A 265 -45.82 -8.40 -10.49
N ARG A 266 -45.37 -9.26 -9.55
CA ARG A 266 -43.99 -9.24 -9.02
C ARG A 266 -43.02 -9.78 -10.07
N ARG A 267 -41.80 -9.17 -10.17
CA ARG A 267 -40.72 -9.69 -11.00
C ARG A 267 -40.32 -11.09 -10.53
N LEU A 268 -40.01 -11.97 -11.49
CA LEU A 268 -39.55 -13.32 -11.20
C LEU A 268 -38.02 -13.30 -11.01
N THR A 269 -37.56 -13.87 -9.91
CA THR A 269 -36.16 -14.07 -9.52
C THR A 269 -36.08 -15.28 -8.59
N TYR A 270 -34.85 -15.71 -8.23
CA TYR A 270 -34.72 -16.70 -7.16
C TYR A 270 -35.51 -16.28 -5.91
N GLY A 271 -36.24 -17.21 -5.30
CA GLY A 271 -37.14 -16.92 -4.19
C GLY A 271 -38.53 -16.44 -4.61
N THR A 272 -38.84 -16.43 -5.91
CA THR A 272 -40.26 -16.34 -6.35
C THR A 272 -40.74 -17.71 -6.79
N VAL A 273 -41.98 -18.03 -6.47
CA VAL A 273 -42.57 -19.36 -6.75
C VAL A 273 -44.00 -19.26 -7.29
N ALA A 274 -44.34 -20.22 -8.13
CA ALA A 274 -45.71 -20.35 -8.57
C ALA A 274 -46.48 -21.34 -7.70
N VAL A 275 -47.73 -20.97 -7.34
CA VAL A 275 -48.60 -21.70 -6.41
C VAL A 275 -50.04 -21.70 -6.92
N ASN A 276 -50.90 -22.45 -6.26
CA ASN A 276 -52.33 -22.26 -6.37
C ASN A 276 -52.78 -21.16 -5.40
N PRO A 277 -53.20 -19.96 -5.89
CA PRO A 277 -53.53 -18.83 -5.03
C PRO A 277 -54.76 -19.04 -4.15
N ALA A 278 -55.53 -20.08 -4.42
CA ALA A 278 -56.63 -20.52 -3.52
C ALA A 278 -56.14 -21.30 -2.29
N VAL A 279 -54.89 -21.79 -2.32
CA VAL A 279 -54.23 -22.50 -1.21
C VAL A 279 -53.22 -21.59 -0.52
N ILE A 280 -52.32 -20.96 -1.30
CA ILE A 280 -51.30 -20.02 -0.81
C ILE A 280 -51.53 -18.70 -1.53
N PRO A 281 -52.03 -17.64 -0.84
CA PRO A 281 -52.28 -16.35 -1.47
C PRO A 281 -50.99 -15.69 -2.03
N TYR A 282 -51.12 -14.90 -3.11
CA TYR A 282 -50.00 -14.11 -3.60
C TYR A 282 -49.47 -13.14 -2.55
N GLY A 283 -48.16 -13.02 -2.47
CA GLY A 283 -47.46 -12.20 -1.50
C GLY A 283 -47.14 -12.91 -0.18
N SER A 284 -47.63 -14.15 0.01
CA SER A 284 -47.23 -14.96 1.18
C SER A 284 -45.74 -15.25 1.14
N LEU A 285 -45.07 -15.12 2.29
CA LEU A 285 -43.69 -15.52 2.51
C LEU A 285 -43.67 -16.96 3.07
N MET A 286 -42.77 -17.77 2.57
CA MET A 286 -42.61 -19.15 2.99
C MET A 286 -41.12 -19.54 2.97
N TYR A 287 -40.74 -20.56 3.72
CA TYR A 287 -39.45 -21.23 3.64
C TYR A 287 -39.60 -22.60 3.03
N ILE A 288 -38.69 -22.96 2.10
CA ILE A 288 -38.79 -24.19 1.31
C ILE A 288 -37.48 -24.95 1.38
N THR A 289 -37.57 -26.23 1.78
CA THR A 289 -36.44 -27.15 1.80
C THR A 289 -36.85 -28.52 1.31
N SER A 290 -35.90 -29.35 0.80
CA SER A 290 -36.21 -30.75 0.52
C SER A 290 -36.49 -31.53 1.81
N ASP A 291 -37.27 -32.61 1.73
CA ASP A 291 -37.59 -33.42 2.91
C ASP A 291 -36.35 -34.06 3.56
N ASP A 292 -35.26 -34.24 2.81
CA ASP A 292 -33.96 -34.72 3.30
C ASP A 292 -32.98 -33.61 3.75
N GLY A 293 -33.39 -32.35 3.64
CA GLY A 293 -32.63 -31.17 4.06
C GLY A 293 -31.40 -30.83 3.22
N ARG A 294 -31.09 -31.60 2.16
CA ARG A 294 -29.88 -31.35 1.32
C ARG A 294 -30.06 -30.23 0.31
N PHE A 295 -31.29 -30.01 -0.14
CA PHE A 295 -31.67 -28.88 -0.99
C PHE A 295 -32.41 -27.84 -0.17
N VAL A 296 -31.94 -26.63 -0.16
CA VAL A 296 -32.57 -25.48 0.49
C VAL A 296 -32.88 -24.45 -0.58
N TYR A 297 -34.14 -24.30 -0.95
CA TYR A 297 -34.54 -23.19 -1.81
C TYR A 297 -34.50 -21.88 -1.04
N GLY A 298 -34.79 -21.92 0.25
CA GLY A 298 -34.76 -20.77 1.15
C GLY A 298 -36.09 -20.04 1.24
N TYR A 299 -36.06 -18.77 1.66
CA TYR A 299 -37.27 -17.96 1.75
C TYR A 299 -37.78 -17.58 0.37
N ALA A 300 -39.10 -17.64 0.19
CA ALA A 300 -39.73 -17.43 -1.11
C ALA A 300 -41.08 -16.74 -1.00
N TYR A 301 -41.42 -15.94 -2.01
CA TYR A 301 -42.73 -15.32 -2.15
C TYR A 301 -43.60 -16.05 -3.18
N ALA A 302 -44.88 -16.26 -2.85
CA ALA A 302 -45.91 -16.64 -3.81
C ALA A 302 -46.11 -15.49 -4.81
N ALA A 303 -45.58 -15.63 -6.00
CA ALA A 303 -45.55 -14.55 -7.01
C ALA A 303 -46.22 -14.90 -8.32
N ASP A 304 -46.41 -16.20 -8.58
CA ASP A 304 -46.92 -16.70 -9.85
C ASP A 304 -47.89 -17.85 -9.67
N THR A 305 -48.49 -18.32 -10.77
CA THR A 305 -49.32 -19.49 -10.83
C THR A 305 -49.15 -20.22 -12.17
N GLY A 306 -49.59 -21.43 -12.23
CA GLY A 306 -49.53 -22.22 -13.45
C GLY A 306 -50.55 -23.34 -13.47
N THR A 307 -50.79 -23.91 -14.64
CA THR A 307 -51.77 -24.96 -14.85
C THR A 307 -51.53 -26.18 -13.95
N ALA A 308 -50.26 -26.54 -13.70
CA ALA A 308 -49.91 -27.68 -12.87
C ALA A 308 -50.38 -27.51 -11.42
N MET A 309 -50.20 -26.31 -10.83
CA MET A 309 -50.64 -25.96 -9.47
C MET A 309 -52.17 -25.91 -9.38
N LEU A 310 -52.82 -25.25 -10.37
CA LEU A 310 -54.28 -25.14 -10.41
C LEU A 310 -54.99 -26.51 -10.57
N GLN A 311 -54.33 -27.47 -11.22
CA GLN A 311 -54.83 -28.83 -11.40
C GLN A 311 -54.35 -29.82 -10.32
N GLY A 312 -53.59 -29.38 -9.33
CA GLY A 312 -53.03 -30.22 -8.28
C GLY A 312 -51.99 -31.24 -8.76
N LYS A 313 -51.38 -31.04 -9.92
CA LYS A 313 -50.30 -31.90 -10.45
C LYS A 313 -48.94 -31.63 -9.78
N ALA A 314 -48.72 -30.42 -9.34
CA ALA A 314 -47.64 -30.00 -8.47
C ALA A 314 -48.18 -29.05 -7.40
N PHE A 315 -47.59 -29.03 -6.23
CA PHE A 315 -47.98 -28.14 -5.15
C PHE A 315 -47.36 -26.74 -5.35
N ILE A 316 -46.08 -26.71 -5.80
CA ILE A 316 -45.31 -25.51 -5.97
C ILE A 316 -44.36 -25.64 -7.15
N ASP A 317 -44.10 -24.53 -7.86
CA ASP A 317 -43.13 -24.47 -8.97
C ASP A 317 -42.05 -23.42 -8.63
N LEU A 318 -40.82 -23.88 -8.51
CA LEU A 318 -39.70 -23.09 -8.06
C LEU A 318 -39.08 -22.38 -9.26
N TYR A 319 -38.86 -21.08 -9.15
CA TYR A 319 -38.21 -20.30 -10.21
C TYR A 319 -36.67 -20.48 -10.19
N TYR A 320 -36.10 -20.61 -11.38
CA TYR A 320 -34.69 -20.67 -11.64
C TYR A 320 -34.34 -19.68 -12.77
N GLU A 321 -33.08 -19.14 -12.76
CA GLU A 321 -32.67 -18.18 -13.77
C GLU A 321 -32.51 -18.79 -15.16
N THR A 322 -32.13 -20.07 -15.23
CA THR A 322 -31.90 -20.76 -16.49
C THR A 322 -32.77 -22.00 -16.62
N TYR A 323 -33.04 -22.40 -17.87
CA TYR A 323 -33.76 -23.64 -18.16
C TYR A 323 -32.99 -24.86 -17.63
N ASP A 324 -31.68 -24.88 -17.79
CA ASP A 324 -30.82 -26.00 -17.34
C ASP A 324 -30.88 -26.19 -15.82
N GLU A 325 -30.84 -25.10 -15.05
CA GLU A 325 -31.03 -25.13 -13.59
C GLU A 325 -32.43 -25.68 -13.22
N SER A 326 -33.45 -25.25 -13.92
CA SER A 326 -34.82 -25.74 -13.67
C SER A 326 -34.97 -27.23 -13.94
N VAL A 327 -34.29 -27.76 -14.95
CA VAL A 327 -34.26 -29.18 -15.28
C VAL A 327 -33.44 -29.97 -14.27
N ALA A 328 -32.26 -29.48 -13.89
CA ALA A 328 -31.38 -30.12 -12.90
C ALA A 328 -32.06 -30.27 -11.52
N SER A 329 -32.92 -29.30 -11.17
CA SER A 329 -33.65 -29.25 -9.90
C SER A 329 -35.11 -29.70 -10.02
N ALA A 330 -35.50 -30.25 -11.16
CA ALA A 330 -36.92 -30.67 -11.38
C ALA A 330 -37.35 -31.82 -10.47
N VAL A 331 -38.59 -31.74 -10.03
CA VAL A 331 -39.31 -32.76 -9.25
C VAL A 331 -38.56 -33.20 -7.98
N ILE A 332 -38.63 -32.34 -6.98
CA ILE A 332 -38.10 -32.61 -5.64
C ILE A 332 -39.28 -32.69 -4.65
N PRO A 333 -39.33 -33.69 -3.76
CA PRO A 333 -40.25 -33.64 -2.62
C PRO A 333 -39.72 -32.56 -1.64
N VAL A 334 -40.60 -31.61 -1.29
CA VAL A 334 -40.25 -30.48 -0.43
C VAL A 334 -41.20 -30.34 0.74
N THR A 335 -40.69 -29.78 1.82
CA THR A 335 -41.47 -29.21 2.91
C THR A 335 -41.56 -27.71 2.73
N VAL A 336 -42.75 -27.15 2.79
CA VAL A 336 -43.05 -25.72 2.70
C VAL A 336 -43.58 -25.25 4.04
N TYR A 337 -42.84 -24.31 4.67
CA TYR A 337 -43.27 -23.64 5.90
C TYR A 337 -43.86 -22.29 5.53
N LEU A 338 -45.17 -22.17 5.56
CA LEU A 338 -45.88 -20.91 5.30
C LEU A 338 -45.79 -20.02 6.55
N LEU A 339 -45.32 -18.79 6.39
CA LEU A 339 -45.26 -17.85 7.49
C LEU A 339 -46.55 -17.08 7.66
N ASP A 340 -46.84 -16.67 8.90
CA ASP A 340 -47.96 -15.77 9.19
C ASP A 340 -47.70 -14.34 8.65
N GLU A 341 -48.80 -13.58 8.50
CA GLU A 341 -48.75 -12.24 7.92
C GLU A 341 -47.89 -11.26 8.76
N GLU A 342 -47.93 -11.41 10.10
CA GLU A 342 -47.19 -10.54 11.02
C GLU A 342 -45.66 -10.76 10.84
N THR A 343 -45.26 -12.01 10.80
CA THR A 343 -43.86 -12.38 10.58
C THR A 343 -43.40 -12.00 9.18
N ALA A 344 -44.18 -12.25 8.14
CA ALA A 344 -43.87 -11.87 6.77
C ALA A 344 -43.71 -10.36 6.61
N ALA A 345 -44.52 -9.58 7.31
CA ALA A 345 -44.44 -8.10 7.27
C ALA A 345 -43.11 -7.55 7.84
N LYS A 346 -42.52 -8.22 8.84
CA LYS A 346 -41.22 -7.81 9.44
C LYS A 346 -40.07 -7.80 8.42
N TYR A 347 -40.10 -8.73 7.45
CA TYR A 347 -39.03 -8.90 6.46
C TYR A 347 -39.36 -8.30 5.10
N LYS A 348 -40.52 -7.72 4.93
CA LYS A 348 -41.00 -7.23 3.63
C LYS A 348 -40.10 -6.15 3.03
N GLU A 349 -39.76 -5.13 3.80
CA GLU A 349 -38.94 -4.00 3.32
C GLU A 349 -37.54 -4.47 2.85
N GLN A 350 -36.92 -5.37 3.64
CA GLN A 350 -35.60 -5.92 3.30
C GLN A 350 -35.67 -6.78 2.03
N ASN A 351 -36.69 -7.61 1.90
CA ASN A 351 -36.86 -8.45 0.73
C ASN A 351 -37.27 -7.67 -0.53
N ASP A 352 -38.04 -6.60 -0.38
CA ASP A 352 -38.32 -5.67 -1.50
C ASP A 352 -37.07 -4.95 -1.96
N ALA A 353 -36.15 -4.56 -1.04
CA ALA A 353 -34.85 -3.98 -1.39
C ALA A 353 -33.94 -4.98 -2.13
N ILE A 354 -33.94 -6.26 -1.73
CA ILE A 354 -33.21 -7.33 -2.45
C ILE A 354 -33.74 -7.46 -3.88
N LEU A 355 -35.06 -7.46 -4.05
CA LEU A 355 -35.70 -7.55 -5.36
C LEU A 355 -35.36 -6.34 -6.26
N GLU A 356 -35.25 -5.13 -5.69
CA GLU A 356 -34.88 -3.91 -6.40
C GLU A 356 -33.39 -3.92 -6.78
N ALA A 357 -32.51 -4.33 -5.89
CA ALA A 357 -31.07 -4.41 -6.15
C ALA A 357 -30.74 -5.35 -7.31
N ASP A 358 -31.44 -6.49 -7.41
CA ASP A 358 -31.30 -7.45 -8.50
C ASP A 358 -31.71 -6.86 -9.88
N THR A 359 -32.49 -5.76 -9.89
CA THR A 359 -32.84 -5.04 -11.14
C THR A 359 -31.74 -4.11 -11.62
N VAL A 360 -30.84 -3.64 -10.75
CA VAL A 360 -29.79 -2.66 -11.06
C VAL A 360 -28.54 -3.35 -11.65
N VAL A 361 -28.30 -4.60 -11.29
CA VAL A 361 -27.10 -5.37 -11.74
C VAL A 361 -27.21 -5.87 -13.19
N GLY A 362 -28.27 -5.52 -13.92
CA GLY A 362 -28.33 -5.64 -15.40
C GLY A 362 -28.01 -7.06 -15.91
N ARG A 363 -28.67 -8.07 -15.39
CA ARG A 363 -28.65 -9.43 -15.95
C ARG A 363 -29.73 -9.62 -16.99
#